data_cad3fc52d45431ec351923d679878141
#
_entry.id   cad3fc52d45431ec351923d679878141
#
_cell.length_a   1.000
_cell.length_b   1.000
_cell.length_c   1.000
_cell.angle_alpha   90.00
_cell.angle_beta   90.00
_cell.angle_gamma   90.00
#
_symmetry.space_group_name_H-M   'P 1'
#
loop_
_entity.id
_entity.type
_entity.pdbx_description
1 polymer ?
#
loop_
_entity_poly.entity_id
_entity_poly.type
_entity_poly.pdbx_seq_one_letter_code
_entity_poly.pdbx_strand_id
1 'polypeptide(L)'
;ATGEGLKDDQYGMLPIYIDAPGEADQGLCTGSENYWCVNKNASTADQKATLDFLAWLVTDEEGTKAMAQDMGFVIPFKKAQGSTNPLVKAADAYNDKTPVSWAFSTIPSDNWKSGVGTALTQYAAGTKDWSEVEKAFVEGWKTEYDKAHKTA
;
A
#
# COMPACT_ATOMS: atom_id res chain seq x y z
N ALA A 1 11.00 13.78 3.50
CA ALA A 1 12.27 13.57 2.75
C ALA A 1 12.83 14.86 2.20
N THR A 2 12.00 15.87 1.97
CA THR A 2 12.42 17.16 1.37
C THR A 2 13.13 18.11 2.34
N GLY A 3 13.23 17.79 3.62
CA GLY A 3 13.89 18.63 4.63
C GLY A 3 15.40 18.60 4.60
N GLU A 4 16.03 17.70 3.85
CA GLU A 4 17.48 17.48 3.89
C GLU A 4 18.24 17.99 2.66
N GLY A 5 17.62 18.82 1.84
CA GLY A 5 18.30 19.48 0.73
C GLY A 5 18.65 18.58 -0.46
N LEU A 6 18.06 17.39 -0.58
CA LEU A 6 18.20 16.56 -1.76
C LEU A 6 17.43 17.19 -2.93
N LYS A 7 18.02 17.11 -4.12
CA LYS A 7 17.40 17.58 -5.36
C LYS A 7 16.50 16.49 -5.96
N ASP A 8 15.53 16.89 -6.77
CA ASP A 8 14.56 15.99 -7.41
C ASP A 8 15.19 14.89 -8.29
N ASP A 9 16.39 15.12 -8.81
CA ASP A 9 17.17 14.17 -9.61
C ASP A 9 17.98 13.17 -8.78
N GLN A 10 17.94 13.28 -7.45
CA GLN A 10 18.71 12.43 -6.52
C GLN A 10 17.90 11.26 -5.97
N TYR A 11 16.61 11.15 -6.30
CA TYR A 11 15.81 9.98 -5.96
C TYR A 11 15.16 9.36 -7.19
N GLY A 12 14.82 8.10 -7.04
CA GLY A 12 14.07 7.35 -8.02
C GLY A 12 13.12 6.38 -7.33
N MET A 13 12.33 5.69 -8.13
CA MET A 13 11.46 4.62 -7.67
C MET A 13 11.86 3.35 -8.41
N LEU A 14 11.95 2.25 -7.67
CA LEU A 14 12.29 0.93 -8.21
C LEU A 14 11.26 -0.10 -7.75
N PRO A 15 10.92 -1.08 -8.59
CA PRO A 15 10.19 -2.26 -8.13
C PRO A 15 10.99 -3.01 -7.07
N ILE A 16 10.30 -3.75 -6.22
CA ILE A 16 10.95 -4.65 -5.27
C ILE A 16 11.25 -5.96 -6.00
N TYR A 17 12.52 -6.27 -6.21
CA TYR A 17 12.97 -7.53 -6.79
C TYR A 17 13.47 -8.47 -5.69
N ILE A 18 13.05 -9.73 -5.75
CA ILE A 18 13.45 -10.81 -4.83
C ILE A 18 14.07 -12.00 -5.58
N ASP A 19 14.41 -11.84 -6.84
CA ASP A 19 14.96 -12.86 -7.74
C ASP A 19 14.00 -14.06 -7.96
N ALA A 20 12.69 -13.74 -8.04
CA ALA A 20 11.68 -14.74 -8.36
C ALA A 20 11.53 -14.91 -9.88
N PRO A 21 11.13 -16.11 -10.36
CA PRO A 21 10.87 -16.33 -11.77
C PRO A 21 9.80 -15.37 -12.31
N GLY A 22 10.08 -14.69 -13.41
CA GLY A 22 9.15 -13.76 -14.06
C GLY A 22 9.28 -12.30 -13.66
N GLU A 23 10.18 -11.94 -12.76
CA GLU A 23 10.39 -10.55 -12.31
C GLU A 23 10.92 -9.58 -13.37
N ALA A 24 11.43 -10.07 -14.50
CA ALA A 24 12.00 -9.20 -15.53
C ALA A 24 11.00 -8.16 -16.10
N ASP A 25 9.70 -8.48 -16.06
CA ASP A 25 8.62 -7.59 -16.49
C ASP A 25 7.80 -7.00 -15.33
N GLN A 26 8.30 -7.13 -14.12
CA GLN A 26 7.62 -6.64 -12.92
C GLN A 26 7.64 -5.12 -12.87
N GLY A 27 6.45 -4.55 -12.66
CA GLY A 27 6.26 -3.15 -12.35
C GLY A 27 6.25 -2.86 -10.85
N LEU A 28 5.76 -1.69 -10.50
CA LEU A 28 5.62 -1.28 -9.12
C LEU A 28 4.51 -2.06 -8.41
N CYS A 29 4.67 -2.24 -7.11
CA CYS A 29 3.58 -2.73 -6.27
C CYS A 29 2.46 -1.70 -6.21
N THR A 30 1.23 -2.15 -6.43
CA THR A 30 0.05 -1.30 -6.46
C THR A 30 -1.13 -1.97 -5.76
N GLY A 31 -2.10 -1.19 -5.34
CA GLY A 31 -3.31 -1.68 -4.70
C GLY A 31 -3.94 -0.60 -3.83
N SER A 32 -5.06 -0.93 -3.23
CA SER A 32 -5.76 -0.03 -2.32
C SER A 32 -5.23 -0.19 -0.90
N GLU A 33 -4.65 0.87 -0.35
CA GLU A 33 -4.16 0.92 1.03
C GLU A 33 -5.02 1.81 1.91
N ASN A 34 -5.47 2.93 1.35
CA ASN A 34 -6.22 3.94 2.06
C ASN A 34 -7.64 4.02 1.50
N TYR A 35 -8.61 4.08 2.40
CA TYR A 35 -10.02 4.09 2.06
C TYR A 35 -10.72 5.24 2.75
N TRP A 36 -11.60 5.90 2.05
CA TRP A 36 -12.59 6.77 2.67
C TRP A 36 -13.81 5.95 3.04
N CYS A 37 -14.26 6.13 4.27
CA CYS A 37 -15.42 5.42 4.79
C CYS A 37 -16.53 6.41 5.14
N VAL A 38 -17.74 6.08 4.70
CA VAL A 38 -18.94 6.80 5.13
C VAL A 38 -19.49 6.14 6.38
N ASN A 39 -19.69 6.90 7.46
CA ASN A 39 -20.26 6.38 8.68
C ASN A 39 -21.74 5.96 8.46
N LYS A 40 -21.99 4.66 8.45
CA LYS A 40 -23.35 4.10 8.25
C LYS A 40 -24.35 4.48 9.33
N ASN A 41 -23.88 4.90 10.51
CA ASN A 41 -24.71 5.29 11.64
C ASN A 41 -24.95 6.81 11.70
N ALA A 42 -24.38 7.60 10.78
CA ALA A 42 -24.65 9.01 10.68
C ALA A 42 -26.07 9.25 10.10
N SER A 43 -26.58 10.47 10.24
CA SER A 43 -27.87 10.84 9.62
C SER A 43 -27.79 10.72 8.10
N THR A 44 -28.93 10.50 7.44
CA THR A 44 -28.99 10.43 5.96
C THR A 44 -28.47 11.72 5.33
N ALA A 45 -28.66 12.87 5.95
CA ALA A 45 -28.16 14.16 5.49
C ALA A 45 -26.63 14.20 5.55
N ASP A 46 -26.02 13.74 6.65
CA ASP A 46 -24.57 13.72 6.83
C ASP A 46 -23.91 12.70 5.88
N GLN A 47 -24.55 11.52 5.70
CA GLN A 47 -24.06 10.54 4.73
C GLN A 47 -24.06 11.10 3.32
N LYS A 48 -25.14 11.79 2.94
CA LYS A 48 -25.24 12.46 1.63
C LYS A 48 -24.19 13.55 1.48
N ALA A 49 -24.01 14.40 2.47
CA ALA A 49 -22.99 15.46 2.44
C ALA A 49 -21.56 14.87 2.29
N THR A 50 -21.28 13.76 2.99
CA THR A 50 -20.01 13.06 2.86
C THR A 50 -19.80 12.53 1.44
N LEU A 51 -20.83 11.89 0.86
CA LEU A 51 -20.76 11.38 -0.51
C LEU A 51 -20.62 12.49 -1.55
N ASP A 52 -21.34 13.61 -1.38
CA ASP A 52 -21.23 14.78 -2.25
C ASP A 52 -19.80 15.37 -2.20
N PHE A 53 -19.21 15.46 -0.99
CA PHE A 53 -17.82 15.90 -0.83
C PHE A 53 -16.83 14.95 -1.52
N LEU A 54 -16.98 13.64 -1.32
CA LEU A 54 -16.10 12.66 -1.96
C LEU A 54 -16.25 12.69 -3.49
N ALA A 55 -17.48 12.86 -3.99
CA ALA A 55 -17.73 13.00 -5.42
C ALA A 55 -17.04 14.28 -5.97
N TRP A 56 -17.18 15.41 -5.29
CA TRP A 56 -16.48 16.64 -5.65
C TRP A 56 -14.96 16.43 -5.66
N LEU A 57 -14.42 15.83 -4.61
CA LEU A 57 -12.98 15.61 -4.46
C LEU A 57 -12.36 14.83 -5.63
N VAL A 58 -13.10 13.87 -6.24
CA VAL A 58 -12.60 13.03 -7.33
C VAL A 58 -13.06 13.43 -8.72
N THR A 59 -13.95 14.41 -8.85
CA THR A 59 -14.51 14.81 -10.16
C THR A 59 -14.35 16.29 -10.50
N ASP A 60 -14.19 17.16 -9.50
CA ASP A 60 -14.00 18.58 -9.66
C ASP A 60 -12.54 18.94 -9.92
N GLU A 61 -12.29 20.03 -10.65
CA GLU A 61 -10.93 20.45 -10.99
C GLU A 61 -10.13 20.85 -9.74
N GLU A 62 -10.74 21.61 -8.82
CA GLU A 62 -10.07 22.03 -7.59
C GLU A 62 -9.87 20.84 -6.63
N GLY A 63 -10.85 19.95 -6.50
CA GLY A 63 -10.75 18.75 -5.70
C GLY A 63 -9.63 17.83 -6.17
N THR A 64 -9.59 17.53 -7.46
CA THR A 64 -8.55 16.66 -8.05
C THR A 64 -7.17 17.30 -8.01
N LYS A 65 -7.08 18.63 -8.14
CA LYS A 65 -5.84 19.39 -7.97
C LYS A 65 -5.33 19.31 -6.53
N ALA A 66 -6.18 19.56 -5.56
CA ALA A 66 -5.82 19.48 -4.14
C ALA A 66 -5.29 18.10 -3.78
N MET A 67 -5.94 17.04 -4.23
CA MET A 67 -5.47 15.67 -4.00
C MET A 67 -4.09 15.39 -4.63
N ALA A 68 -3.89 15.79 -5.87
CA ALA A 68 -2.66 15.46 -6.61
C ALA A 68 -1.48 16.35 -6.21
N GLN A 69 -1.69 17.63 -6.00
CA GLN A 69 -0.63 18.63 -5.82
C GLN A 69 -0.39 18.99 -4.36
N ASP A 70 -1.44 19.18 -3.57
CA ASP A 70 -1.31 19.61 -2.17
C ASP A 70 -1.13 18.40 -1.24
N MET A 71 -1.86 17.30 -1.49
CA MET A 71 -1.79 16.08 -0.69
C MET A 71 -0.79 15.04 -1.24
N GLY A 72 -0.36 15.18 -2.49
CA GLY A 72 0.60 14.27 -3.13
C GLY A 72 0.07 12.87 -3.41
N PHE A 73 -1.25 12.69 -3.49
CA PHE A 73 -1.85 11.40 -3.78
C PHE A 73 -1.72 11.00 -5.25
N VAL A 74 -1.50 9.72 -5.49
CA VAL A 74 -1.71 9.10 -6.79
C VAL A 74 -3.19 8.70 -6.88
N ILE A 75 -3.94 9.34 -7.77
CA ILE A 75 -5.39 9.22 -7.82
C ILE A 75 -5.78 8.26 -8.95
N PRO A 76 -6.43 7.11 -8.66
CA PRO A 76 -6.80 6.11 -9.66
C PRO A 76 -8.11 6.43 -10.39
N PHE A 77 -8.47 7.70 -10.53
CA PHE A 77 -9.70 8.13 -11.19
C PHE A 77 -9.42 8.83 -12.51
N LYS A 78 -10.32 8.70 -13.47
CA LYS A 78 -10.16 9.21 -14.85
C LYS A 78 -9.94 10.71 -14.96
N LYS A 79 -10.42 11.49 -14.00
CA LYS A 79 -10.26 12.96 -13.96
C LYS A 79 -9.08 13.41 -13.10
N ALA A 80 -8.27 12.48 -12.60
CA ALA A 80 -7.11 12.81 -11.79
C ALA A 80 -6.15 13.74 -12.55
N GLN A 81 -5.64 14.72 -11.86
CA GLN A 81 -4.56 15.57 -12.36
C GLN A 81 -3.21 14.91 -12.07
N GLY A 82 -2.23 15.19 -12.93
CA GLY A 82 -0.86 14.70 -12.74
C GLY A 82 -0.24 15.28 -11.45
N SER A 83 0.49 14.44 -10.73
CA SER A 83 1.25 14.87 -9.56
C SER A 83 2.51 15.63 -9.98
N THR A 84 2.88 16.64 -9.21
CA THR A 84 4.18 17.33 -9.33
C THR A 84 5.28 16.62 -8.54
N ASN A 85 4.93 15.63 -7.72
CA ASN A 85 5.87 14.87 -6.90
C ASN A 85 6.87 14.10 -7.79
N PRO A 86 8.19 14.30 -7.63
CA PRO A 86 9.20 13.65 -8.43
C PRO A 86 9.21 12.12 -8.33
N LEU A 87 8.82 11.55 -7.18
CA LEU A 87 8.67 10.10 -7.03
C LEU A 87 7.51 9.54 -7.86
N VAL A 88 6.39 10.28 -7.95
CA VAL A 88 5.27 9.87 -8.81
C VAL A 88 5.68 9.91 -10.28
N LYS A 89 6.42 10.96 -10.70
CA LYS A 89 6.97 11.03 -12.06
C LYS A 89 7.96 9.90 -12.35
N ALA A 90 8.80 9.52 -11.39
CA ALA A 90 9.71 8.39 -11.53
C ALA A 90 8.95 7.05 -11.68
N ALA A 91 7.75 6.94 -11.11
CA ALA A 91 6.89 5.77 -11.27
C ALA A 91 6.37 5.60 -12.70
N ASP A 92 6.29 6.67 -13.50
CA ASP A 92 5.80 6.62 -14.89
C ASP A 92 6.66 5.71 -15.78
N ALA A 93 7.93 5.52 -15.45
CA ALA A 93 8.83 4.60 -16.14
C ALA A 93 8.39 3.13 -16.09
N TYR A 94 7.43 2.81 -15.22
CA TYR A 94 6.92 1.44 -15.00
C TYR A 94 5.47 1.26 -15.43
N ASN A 95 4.86 2.25 -16.08
CA ASN A 95 3.45 2.20 -16.51
C ASN A 95 3.16 1.12 -17.56
N ASP A 96 4.17 0.70 -18.32
CA ASP A 96 4.10 -0.37 -19.31
C ASP A 96 4.46 -1.76 -18.75
N LYS A 97 4.86 -1.83 -17.48
CA LYS A 97 5.22 -3.05 -16.79
C LYS A 97 4.01 -3.70 -16.10
N THR A 98 4.12 -4.99 -15.83
CA THR A 98 3.08 -5.74 -15.11
C THR A 98 3.06 -5.34 -13.63
N PRO A 99 1.99 -4.68 -13.15
CA PRO A 99 1.93 -4.28 -11.74
C PRO A 99 1.77 -5.48 -10.83
N VAL A 100 2.36 -5.40 -9.64
CA VAL A 100 2.22 -6.41 -8.57
C VAL A 100 1.23 -5.91 -7.54
N SER A 101 0.23 -6.72 -7.23
CA SER A 101 -0.77 -6.36 -6.22
C SER A 101 -0.22 -6.46 -4.81
N TRP A 102 -0.53 -5.47 -3.98
CA TRP A 102 -0.31 -5.56 -2.55
C TRP A 102 -1.11 -6.70 -1.92
N ALA A 103 -0.46 -7.47 -1.07
CA ALA A 103 -1.08 -8.61 -0.40
C ALA A 103 -1.56 -8.29 1.04
N PHE A 104 -1.79 -7.03 1.37
CA PHE A 104 -2.18 -6.62 2.73
C PHE A 104 -3.44 -7.28 3.24
N SER A 105 -4.42 -7.53 2.36
CA SER A 105 -5.66 -8.21 2.71
C SER A 105 -5.48 -9.68 3.10
N THR A 106 -4.33 -10.27 2.81
CA THR A 106 -3.99 -11.66 3.16
C THR A 106 -3.23 -11.77 4.47
N ILE A 107 -2.81 -10.65 5.06
CA ILE A 107 -2.12 -10.61 6.34
C ILE A 107 -3.14 -10.75 7.47
N PRO A 108 -3.09 -11.81 8.29
CA PRO A 108 -4.14 -12.09 9.26
C PRO A 108 -4.09 -11.17 10.48
N SER A 109 -2.91 -10.67 10.85
CA SER A 109 -2.71 -9.72 11.96
C SER A 109 -1.31 -9.10 11.95
N ASP A 110 -1.15 -7.98 12.66
CA ASP A 110 0.17 -7.38 12.92
C ASP A 110 1.05 -8.30 13.79
N ASN A 111 0.46 -9.12 14.65
CA ASN A 111 1.19 -10.09 15.46
C ASN A 111 1.87 -11.13 14.58
N TRP A 112 1.18 -11.66 13.58
CA TRP A 112 1.78 -12.58 12.62
C TRP A 112 2.93 -11.93 11.86
N LYS A 113 2.71 -10.73 11.32
CA LYS A 113 3.73 -9.98 10.58
C LYS A 113 5.00 -9.76 11.42
N SER A 114 4.82 -9.33 12.67
CA SER A 114 5.93 -9.11 13.60
C SER A 114 6.63 -10.41 14.00
N GLY A 115 5.89 -11.50 14.17
CA GLY A 115 6.42 -12.83 14.47
C GLY A 115 7.30 -13.37 13.35
N VAL A 116 6.84 -13.24 12.10
CA VAL A 116 7.62 -13.63 10.91
C VAL A 116 8.87 -12.77 10.78
N GLY A 117 8.76 -11.45 10.95
CA GLY A 117 9.88 -10.52 10.91
C GLY A 117 10.95 -10.87 11.96
N THR A 118 10.52 -11.21 13.17
CA THR A 118 11.42 -11.67 14.25
C THR A 118 12.13 -12.98 13.88
N ALA A 119 11.40 -13.97 13.35
CA ALA A 119 11.99 -15.24 12.95
C ALA A 119 13.01 -15.05 11.82
N LEU A 120 12.71 -14.22 10.82
CA LEU A 120 13.64 -13.88 9.73
C LEU A 120 14.91 -13.20 10.27
N THR A 121 14.78 -12.26 11.20
CA THR A 121 15.92 -11.58 11.82
C THR A 121 16.80 -12.57 12.59
N GLN A 122 16.20 -13.50 13.33
CA GLN A 122 16.93 -14.55 14.07
C GLN A 122 17.63 -15.52 13.14
N TYR A 123 16.99 -15.90 12.03
CA TYR A 123 17.62 -16.71 10.99
C TYR A 123 18.82 -15.99 10.36
N ALA A 124 18.65 -14.74 9.95
CA ALA A 124 19.73 -13.93 9.38
C ALA A 124 20.91 -13.73 10.35
N ALA A 125 20.64 -13.68 11.65
CA ALA A 125 21.66 -13.62 12.70
C ALA A 125 22.30 -14.98 13.03
N GLY A 126 21.88 -16.07 12.40
CA GLY A 126 22.37 -17.43 12.66
C GLY A 126 21.97 -18.01 14.02
N THR A 127 20.96 -17.43 14.68
CA THR A 127 20.50 -17.88 16.01
C THR A 127 19.32 -18.85 15.97
N LYS A 128 18.68 -19.00 14.80
CA LYS A 128 17.58 -19.93 14.54
C LYS A 128 17.70 -20.55 13.14
N ASP A 129 17.10 -21.71 12.99
CA ASP A 129 17.02 -22.41 11.71
C ASP A 129 15.86 -21.89 10.84
N TRP A 130 15.93 -22.15 9.53
CA TRP A 130 14.88 -21.80 8.58
C TRP A 130 13.51 -22.40 8.94
N SER A 131 13.49 -23.58 9.52
CA SER A 131 12.25 -24.23 10.00
C SER A 131 11.44 -23.37 10.97
N GLU A 132 12.10 -22.52 11.78
CA GLU A 132 11.41 -21.58 12.68
C GLU A 132 10.75 -20.45 11.89
N VAL A 133 11.33 -20.04 10.77
CA VAL A 133 10.72 -19.07 9.86
C VAL A 133 9.49 -19.66 9.19
N GLU A 134 9.60 -20.88 8.65
CA GLU A 134 8.47 -21.60 8.05
C GLU A 134 7.32 -21.79 9.04
N LYS A 135 7.64 -22.19 10.25
CA LYS A 135 6.66 -22.33 11.32
C LYS A 135 5.96 -21.03 11.68
N ALA A 136 6.73 -19.96 11.85
CA ALA A 136 6.17 -18.63 12.12
C ALA A 136 5.26 -18.16 10.97
N PHE A 137 5.63 -18.45 9.74
CA PHE A 137 4.87 -18.07 8.55
C PHE A 137 3.57 -18.89 8.45
N VAL A 138 3.65 -20.22 8.44
CA VAL A 138 2.51 -21.10 8.13
C VAL A 138 1.61 -21.30 9.34
N GLU A 139 2.16 -21.76 10.47
CA GLU A 139 1.36 -22.04 11.66
C GLU A 139 0.92 -20.76 12.37
N GLY A 140 1.77 -19.73 12.33
CA GLY A 140 1.44 -18.41 12.85
C GLY A 140 0.28 -17.77 12.09
N TRP A 141 0.31 -17.83 10.75
CA TRP A 141 -0.78 -17.35 9.90
C TRP A 141 -2.10 -18.05 10.23
N LYS A 142 -2.06 -19.38 10.26
CA LYS A 142 -3.25 -20.17 10.61
C LYS A 142 -3.81 -19.83 11.99
N THR A 143 -2.94 -19.66 12.96
CA THR A 143 -3.34 -19.32 14.34
C THR A 143 -4.06 -17.99 14.41
N GLU A 144 -3.52 -16.96 13.78
CA GLU A 144 -4.12 -15.62 13.77
C GLU A 144 -5.40 -15.56 12.92
N TYR A 145 -5.41 -16.26 11.78
CA TYR A 145 -6.61 -16.40 10.95
C TYR A 145 -7.76 -17.07 11.72
N ASP A 146 -7.48 -18.19 12.41
CA ASP A 146 -8.46 -18.91 13.20
C ASP A 146 -9.00 -18.05 14.36
N LYS A 147 -8.16 -17.22 14.99
CA LYS A 147 -8.61 -16.27 16.03
C LYS A 147 -9.60 -15.26 15.47
N ALA A 148 -9.28 -14.67 14.31
CA ALA A 148 -10.14 -13.68 13.69
C ALA A 148 -11.50 -14.23 13.24
N HIS A 149 -11.59 -15.53 12.92
CA HIS A 149 -12.79 -16.17 12.38
C HIS A 149 -13.56 -17.05 13.39
N LYS A 150 -12.98 -17.32 14.56
CA LYS A 150 -13.70 -18.06 15.64
C LYS A 150 -14.64 -17.22 16.49
N THR A 151 -14.65 -15.91 16.30
CA THR A 151 -15.49 -14.93 17.02
C THR A 151 -16.75 -14.51 16.24
N ALA A 152 -17.12 -15.26 15.22
CA ALA A 152 -18.37 -15.06 14.46
C ALA A 152 -19.39 -16.16 14.80
#